data_15a64b16ca87c1cb9052762c9ec8f854
#
_entry.id   15a64b16ca87c1cb9052762c9ec8f854
#
_cell.length_a   1.000
_cell.length_b   1.000
_cell.length_c   1.000
_cell.angle_alpha   90.00
_cell.angle_beta   90.00
_cell.angle_gamma   90.00
#
_symmetry.space_group_name_H-M   'P 1'
#
loop_
_entity.id
_entity.type
_entity.pdbx_description
1 polymer ?
#
loop_
_entity_poly.entity_id
_entity_poly.type
_entity_poly.pdbx_seq_one_letter_code
_entity_poly.pdbx_strand_id
1 'polypeptide(L)'
;NSDGLDFCIQYNGLPEKNKAYGVYRLWEIYLSSLNEQEKKLYQEVELPLVGVLFDMERQGVRIDTDALQSFSQKYHAELSDLVKKIYELAGECFNVNSTQQLGKILFEKLRIGAGIKKNKESKNYKTTAEELEKYAEQSEIVRYLLRYRKIQKLVSTYIDGFKPLIVEGRVHTTYNQSNTQTGRLSSVNPNLQNIPIRTEEGRELRKLFLASEGNVLIDADYSQIELRLLAHF
;
A
#
# COMPACT_ATOMS: atom_id res chain seq x y z
N ASN A 1 4.67 -8.76 -14.95
CA ASN A 1 6.10 -8.56 -14.64
C ASN A 1 6.91 -9.11 -15.81
N SER A 2 7.59 -8.27 -16.60
CA SER A 2 8.38 -8.72 -17.78
C SER A 2 9.41 -9.78 -17.36
N ASP A 3 9.99 -9.64 -16.16
CA ASP A 3 10.99 -10.54 -15.62
C ASP A 3 10.45 -11.96 -15.35
N GLY A 4 9.18 -12.07 -14.92
CA GLY A 4 8.53 -13.36 -14.72
C GLY A 4 8.27 -14.11 -16.03
N LEU A 5 7.85 -13.38 -17.07
CA LEU A 5 7.61 -13.98 -18.39
C LEU A 5 8.93 -14.43 -19.02
N ASP A 6 9.97 -13.60 -19.00
CA ASP A 6 11.29 -13.92 -19.55
C ASP A 6 11.88 -15.14 -18.83
N PHE A 7 11.74 -15.21 -17.51
CA PHE A 7 12.12 -16.41 -16.73
C PHE A 7 11.35 -17.66 -17.19
N CYS A 8 10.02 -17.58 -17.35
CA CYS A 8 9.22 -18.72 -17.79
C CYS A 8 9.60 -19.19 -19.20
N ILE A 9 9.86 -18.25 -20.12
CA ILE A 9 10.32 -18.54 -21.48
C ILE A 9 11.66 -19.29 -21.44
N GLN A 10 12.62 -18.77 -20.70
CA GLN A 10 13.95 -19.35 -20.55
C GLN A 10 13.92 -20.72 -19.85
N TYR A 11 13.16 -20.83 -18.75
CA TYR A 11 13.00 -22.08 -17.99
C TYR A 11 12.44 -23.23 -18.85
N ASN A 12 11.55 -22.92 -19.78
CA ASN A 12 10.98 -23.91 -20.71
C ASN A 12 11.77 -24.05 -22.02
N GLY A 13 12.95 -23.46 -22.13
CA GLY A 13 13.82 -23.57 -23.32
C GLY A 13 13.22 -22.97 -24.57
N LEU A 14 12.35 -21.98 -24.45
CA LEU A 14 11.68 -21.34 -25.59
C LEU A 14 12.51 -20.17 -26.14
N PRO A 15 12.38 -19.84 -27.45
CA PRO A 15 13.13 -18.76 -28.05
C PRO A 15 12.72 -17.39 -27.53
N GLU A 16 13.66 -16.63 -26.95
CA GLU A 16 13.45 -15.33 -26.30
C GLU A 16 13.06 -14.19 -27.29
N LYS A 17 13.38 -14.35 -28.57
CA LYS A 17 13.23 -13.28 -29.57
C LYS A 17 11.79 -12.91 -29.91
N ASN A 18 10.82 -13.79 -29.62
CA ASN A 18 9.40 -13.54 -29.89
C ASN A 18 8.55 -13.84 -28.65
N LYS A 19 8.30 -12.81 -27.86
CA LYS A 19 7.52 -12.93 -26.62
C LYS A 19 6.11 -13.44 -26.85
N ALA A 20 5.44 -13.03 -27.93
CA ALA A 20 4.09 -13.50 -28.24
C ALA A 20 4.06 -15.01 -28.53
N TYR A 21 5.04 -15.50 -29.29
CA TYR A 21 5.20 -16.94 -29.52
C TYR A 21 5.55 -17.67 -28.22
N GLY A 22 6.42 -17.08 -27.39
CA GLY A 22 6.75 -17.61 -26.06
C GLY A 22 5.51 -17.77 -25.17
N VAL A 23 4.64 -16.74 -25.11
CA VAL A 23 3.37 -16.79 -24.38
C VAL A 23 2.46 -17.90 -24.90
N TYR A 24 2.30 -18.00 -26.22
CA TYR A 24 1.50 -19.04 -26.84
C TYR A 24 1.98 -20.45 -26.48
N ARG A 25 3.32 -20.69 -26.57
CA ARG A 25 3.91 -21.99 -26.21
C ARG A 25 3.79 -22.30 -24.72
N LEU A 26 3.96 -21.31 -23.86
CA LEU A 26 3.74 -21.48 -22.41
C LEU A 26 2.31 -21.83 -22.10
N TRP A 27 1.35 -21.20 -22.77
CA TRP A 27 -0.07 -21.54 -22.64
C TRP A 27 -0.34 -23.00 -23.01
N GLU A 28 0.19 -23.52 -24.14
CA GLU A 28 0.03 -24.94 -24.52
C GLU A 28 0.65 -25.88 -23.48
N ILE A 29 1.86 -25.58 -23.02
CA ILE A 29 2.59 -26.41 -22.05
C ILE A 29 1.81 -26.46 -20.73
N TYR A 30 1.46 -25.31 -20.16
CA TYR A 30 0.80 -25.24 -18.86
C TYR A 30 -0.63 -25.76 -18.92
N LEU A 31 -1.40 -25.44 -19.95
CA LEU A 31 -2.76 -25.95 -20.07
C LEU A 31 -2.80 -27.49 -20.13
N SER A 32 -1.83 -28.11 -20.81
CA SER A 32 -1.72 -29.58 -20.86
C SER A 32 -1.30 -30.21 -19.54
N SER A 33 -0.63 -29.45 -18.67
CA SER A 33 -0.16 -29.94 -17.36
C SER A 33 -1.20 -29.82 -16.24
N LEU A 34 -2.27 -29.03 -16.44
CA LEU A 34 -3.33 -28.86 -15.45
C LEU A 34 -4.19 -30.12 -15.34
N ASN A 35 -4.56 -30.47 -14.10
CA ASN A 35 -5.61 -31.46 -13.86
C ASN A 35 -7.00 -30.89 -14.14
N GLU A 36 -8.04 -31.73 -14.09
CA GLU A 36 -9.41 -31.32 -14.45
C GLU A 36 -10.00 -30.24 -13.52
N GLN A 37 -9.66 -30.25 -12.23
CA GLN A 37 -10.10 -29.22 -11.28
C GLN A 37 -9.42 -27.88 -11.55
N GLU A 38 -8.13 -27.89 -11.84
CA GLU A 38 -7.36 -26.70 -12.20
C GLU A 38 -7.82 -26.11 -13.54
N LYS A 39 -8.10 -26.96 -14.53
CA LYS A 39 -8.69 -26.51 -15.81
C LYS A 39 -10.03 -25.84 -15.60
N LYS A 40 -10.89 -26.43 -14.77
CA LYS A 40 -12.19 -25.86 -14.42
C LYS A 40 -12.04 -24.51 -13.75
N LEU A 41 -11.18 -24.39 -12.74
CA LEU A 41 -10.87 -23.13 -12.08
C LEU A 41 -10.40 -22.09 -13.08
N TYR A 42 -9.43 -22.44 -13.93
CA TYR A 42 -8.90 -21.55 -14.95
C TYR A 42 -9.98 -21.06 -15.92
N GLN A 43 -10.78 -21.97 -16.47
CA GLN A 43 -11.75 -21.65 -17.51
C GLN A 43 -13.02 -20.95 -16.99
N GLU A 44 -13.49 -21.35 -15.79
CA GLU A 44 -14.76 -20.85 -15.26
C GLU A 44 -14.60 -19.62 -14.34
N VAL A 45 -13.40 -19.40 -13.77
CA VAL A 45 -13.15 -18.32 -12.81
C VAL A 45 -12.06 -17.38 -13.29
N GLU A 46 -10.82 -17.88 -13.42
CA GLU A 46 -9.65 -17.00 -13.64
C GLU A 46 -9.70 -16.29 -14.99
N LEU A 47 -10.02 -17.00 -16.05
CA LEU A 47 -10.06 -16.44 -17.41
C LEU A 47 -11.22 -15.42 -17.60
N PRO A 48 -12.46 -15.69 -17.16
CA PRO A 48 -13.54 -14.71 -17.21
C PRO A 48 -13.26 -13.47 -16.34
N LEU A 49 -12.60 -13.65 -15.20
CA LEU A 49 -12.24 -12.54 -14.30
C LEU A 49 -11.33 -11.52 -14.97
N VAL A 50 -10.46 -11.91 -15.90
CA VAL A 50 -9.60 -10.99 -16.66
C VAL A 50 -10.40 -9.87 -17.32
N GLY A 51 -11.53 -10.22 -17.96
CA GLY A 51 -12.42 -9.24 -18.61
C GLY A 51 -13.04 -8.27 -17.61
N VAL A 52 -13.48 -8.78 -16.46
CA VAL A 52 -14.06 -7.96 -15.37
C VAL A 52 -13.02 -6.98 -14.83
N LEU A 53 -11.82 -7.46 -14.53
CA LEU A 53 -10.74 -6.61 -14.02
C LEU A 53 -10.30 -5.56 -15.04
N PHE A 54 -10.22 -5.92 -16.31
CA PHE A 54 -9.95 -4.96 -17.39
C PHE A 54 -10.98 -3.82 -17.43
N ASP A 55 -12.27 -4.14 -17.32
CA ASP A 55 -13.32 -3.12 -17.28
C ASP A 55 -13.24 -2.26 -16.02
N MET A 56 -12.93 -2.84 -14.88
CA MET A 56 -12.71 -2.10 -13.63
C MET A 56 -11.52 -1.14 -13.74
N GLU A 57 -10.39 -1.60 -14.29
CA GLU A 57 -9.19 -0.78 -14.51
C GLU A 57 -9.46 0.36 -15.48
N ARG A 58 -10.15 0.06 -16.58
CA ARG A 58 -10.51 1.04 -17.61
C ARG A 58 -11.48 2.09 -17.08
N GLN A 59 -12.47 1.69 -16.29
CA GLN A 59 -13.43 2.62 -15.70
C GLN A 59 -12.79 3.47 -14.59
N GLY A 60 -11.90 2.91 -13.78
CA GLY A 60 -11.30 3.56 -12.64
C GLY A 60 -12.32 3.99 -11.58
N VAL A 61 -11.86 4.65 -10.53
CA VAL A 61 -12.69 5.15 -9.43
C VAL A 61 -12.66 6.67 -9.43
N ARG A 62 -13.85 7.31 -9.42
CA ARG A 62 -13.97 8.77 -9.37
C ARG A 62 -13.46 9.31 -8.02
N ILE A 63 -12.69 10.39 -8.08
CA ILE A 63 -12.18 11.09 -6.90
C ILE A 63 -12.57 12.57 -6.95
N ASP A 64 -12.92 13.12 -5.79
CA ASP A 64 -13.15 14.56 -5.61
C ASP A 64 -11.79 15.28 -5.57
N THR A 65 -11.41 15.89 -6.67
CA THR A 65 -10.11 16.57 -6.83
C THR A 65 -10.00 17.82 -5.98
N ASP A 66 -11.10 18.54 -5.76
CA ASP A 66 -11.11 19.78 -4.97
C ASP A 66 -11.01 19.45 -3.47
N ALA A 67 -11.77 18.45 -3.04
CA ALA A 67 -11.64 17.92 -1.70
C ALA A 67 -10.23 17.33 -1.46
N LEU A 68 -9.64 16.62 -2.43
CA LEU A 68 -8.26 16.11 -2.34
C LEU A 68 -7.25 17.26 -2.20
N GLN A 69 -7.44 18.36 -2.94
CA GLN A 69 -6.58 19.53 -2.84
C GLN A 69 -6.67 20.18 -1.45
N SER A 70 -7.87 20.34 -0.93
CA SER A 70 -8.11 20.86 0.42
C SER A 70 -7.51 19.96 1.50
N PHE A 71 -7.68 18.67 1.35
CA PHE A 71 -7.11 17.64 2.21
C PHE A 71 -5.57 17.69 2.18
N SER A 72 -4.99 17.85 0.99
CA SER A 72 -3.55 18.03 0.80
C SER A 72 -3.01 19.25 1.55
N GLN A 73 -3.64 20.40 1.39
CA GLN A 73 -3.23 21.63 2.08
C GLN A 73 -3.27 21.49 3.60
N LYS A 74 -4.35 20.91 4.14
CA LYS A 74 -4.52 20.64 5.58
C LYS A 74 -3.35 19.82 6.12
N TYR A 75 -3.05 18.70 5.50
CA TYR A 75 -2.05 17.77 6.05
C TYR A 75 -0.60 18.17 5.77
N HIS A 76 -0.31 18.89 4.69
CA HIS A 76 1.01 19.50 4.48
C HIS A 76 1.28 20.60 5.50
N ALA A 77 0.29 21.42 5.84
CA ALA A 77 0.41 22.42 6.90
C ALA A 77 0.68 21.75 8.26
N GLU A 78 -0.08 20.70 8.60
CA GLU A 78 0.13 19.94 9.83
C GLU A 78 1.54 19.31 9.89
N LEU A 79 2.03 18.74 8.79
CA LEU A 79 3.39 18.20 8.73
C LEU A 79 4.45 19.28 8.98
N SER A 80 4.28 20.46 8.37
CA SER A 80 5.19 21.59 8.59
C SER A 80 5.25 22.02 10.05
N ASP A 81 4.10 22.11 10.70
CA ASP A 81 4.01 22.50 12.11
C ASP A 81 4.57 21.43 13.05
N LEU A 82 4.33 20.15 12.75
CA LEU A 82 4.92 19.05 13.50
C LEU A 82 6.45 19.06 13.40
N VAL A 83 7.01 19.30 12.21
CA VAL A 83 8.48 19.40 12.03
C VAL A 83 9.06 20.56 12.82
N LYS A 84 8.43 21.73 12.84
CA LYS A 84 8.86 22.87 13.66
C LYS A 84 8.92 22.49 15.14
N LYS A 85 7.84 21.91 15.69
CA LYS A 85 7.77 21.47 17.08
C LYS A 85 8.82 20.41 17.41
N ILE A 86 9.05 19.47 16.49
CA ILE A 86 10.10 18.45 16.66
C ILE A 86 11.48 19.11 16.73
N TYR A 87 11.79 20.09 15.88
CA TYR A 87 13.08 20.82 15.91
C TYR A 87 13.24 21.66 17.16
N GLU A 88 12.20 22.35 17.60
CA GLU A 88 12.21 23.11 18.85
C GLU A 88 12.56 22.22 20.06
N LEU A 89 11.91 21.06 20.17
CA LEU A 89 12.16 20.11 21.26
C LEU A 89 13.52 19.40 21.12
N ALA A 90 13.99 19.17 19.90
CA ALA A 90 15.31 18.61 19.64
C ALA A 90 16.45 19.61 19.88
N GLY A 91 16.16 20.94 19.80
CA GLY A 91 17.14 22.01 19.87
C GLY A 91 18.05 22.10 18.63
N GLU A 92 17.71 21.43 17.54
CA GLU A 92 18.41 21.47 16.25
C GLU A 92 17.56 20.92 15.12
N CYS A 93 17.89 21.33 13.88
CA CYS A 93 17.31 20.77 12.67
C CYS A 93 18.01 19.48 12.27
N PHE A 94 17.23 18.47 11.87
CA PHE A 94 17.73 17.19 11.40
C PHE A 94 16.74 16.53 10.43
N ASN A 95 17.16 15.51 9.69
CA ASN A 95 16.23 14.77 8.85
C ASN A 95 15.35 13.83 9.69
N VAL A 96 14.10 14.22 9.93
CA VAL A 96 13.11 13.47 10.74
C VAL A 96 12.84 12.07 10.16
N ASN A 97 13.01 11.90 8.84
CA ASN A 97 12.86 10.61 8.16
C ASN A 97 14.10 9.71 8.26
N SER A 98 15.24 10.24 8.71
CA SER A 98 16.46 9.45 8.93
C SER A 98 16.40 8.73 10.28
N THR A 99 16.22 7.42 10.26
CA THR A 99 16.19 6.59 11.47
C THR A 99 17.49 6.72 12.28
N GLN A 100 18.62 6.95 11.61
CA GLN A 100 19.91 7.11 12.24
C GLN A 100 20.02 8.45 13.00
N GLN A 101 19.66 9.57 12.35
CA GLN A 101 19.68 10.89 12.97
C GLN A 101 18.67 10.96 14.11
N LEU A 102 17.46 10.46 13.86
CA LEU A 102 16.39 10.39 14.85
C LEU A 102 16.83 9.60 16.10
N GLY A 103 17.46 8.44 15.90
CA GLY A 103 17.97 7.63 17.01
C GLY A 103 19.01 8.35 17.84
N LYS A 104 19.93 9.11 17.22
CA LYS A 104 20.91 9.93 17.94
C LYS A 104 20.23 11.03 18.76
N ILE A 105 19.29 11.76 18.16
CA ILE A 105 18.56 12.83 18.86
C ILE A 105 17.81 12.28 20.06
N LEU A 106 16.99 11.23 19.87
CA LEU A 106 16.13 10.72 20.93
C LEU A 106 16.94 10.07 22.08
N PHE A 107 17.89 9.20 21.74
CA PHE A 107 18.50 8.31 22.72
C PHE A 107 19.87 8.79 23.22
N GLU A 108 20.63 9.55 22.42
CA GLU A 108 21.94 10.07 22.86
C GLU A 108 21.81 11.50 23.42
N LYS A 109 21.14 12.41 22.70
CA LYS A 109 21.02 13.82 23.10
C LYS A 109 19.94 14.03 24.15
N LEU A 110 18.71 13.61 23.89
CA LEU A 110 17.56 13.78 24.79
C LEU A 110 17.48 12.69 25.87
N ARG A 111 18.26 11.62 25.74
CA ARG A 111 18.33 10.49 26.67
C ARG A 111 16.98 9.86 26.99
N ILE A 112 16.06 9.86 26.02
CA ILE A 112 14.76 9.22 26.14
C ILE A 112 14.99 7.71 26.19
N GLY A 113 14.46 7.03 27.22
CA GLY A 113 14.65 5.59 27.40
C GLY A 113 16.08 5.22 27.76
N ALA A 114 16.55 5.70 28.90
CA ALA A 114 17.89 5.40 29.42
C ALA A 114 18.20 3.89 29.39
N GLY A 115 19.30 3.50 28.72
CA GLY A 115 19.73 2.10 28.61
C GLY A 115 19.38 1.38 27.31
N ILE A 116 18.73 2.05 26.34
CA ILE A 116 18.48 1.45 25.02
C ILE A 116 19.81 1.18 24.31
N LYS A 117 19.98 -0.06 23.88
CA LYS A 117 21.16 -0.48 23.11
C LYS A 117 20.91 -0.38 21.63
N LYS A 118 21.95 -0.01 20.88
CA LYS A 118 21.95 -0.10 19.41
C LYS A 118 21.83 -1.57 18.98
N ASN A 119 21.18 -1.79 17.86
CA ASN A 119 21.19 -3.10 17.21
C ASN A 119 22.64 -3.49 16.91
N LYS A 120 23.03 -4.73 17.23
CA LYS A 120 24.41 -5.22 17.08
C LYS A 120 24.87 -5.25 15.61
N GLU A 121 23.97 -5.52 14.69
CA GLU A 121 24.27 -5.64 13.25
C GLU A 121 24.27 -4.27 12.55
N SER A 122 23.18 -3.49 12.70
CA SER A 122 23.01 -2.19 12.01
C SER A 122 23.71 -1.03 12.71
N LYS A 123 24.18 -1.20 13.95
CA LYS A 123 24.73 -0.15 14.84
C LYS A 123 23.77 1.04 15.04
N ASN A 124 22.50 0.92 14.69
CA ASN A 124 21.47 1.94 14.80
C ASN A 124 20.50 1.61 15.93
N TYR A 125 19.83 2.63 16.45
CA TYR A 125 18.73 2.47 17.39
C TYR A 125 17.47 1.99 16.65
N LYS A 126 16.66 1.17 17.32
CA LYS A 126 15.35 0.79 16.82
C LYS A 126 14.37 1.95 17.07
N THR A 127 13.89 2.56 16.00
CA THR A 127 12.95 3.69 16.04
C THR A 127 11.62 3.35 15.36
N THR A 128 11.17 2.09 15.43
CA THR A 128 9.86 1.68 14.93
C THR A 128 8.74 2.34 15.73
N ALA A 129 7.53 2.42 15.18
CA ALA A 129 6.37 2.98 15.89
C ALA A 129 6.15 2.28 17.23
N GLU A 130 6.16 0.94 17.25
CA GLU A 130 6.03 0.11 18.46
C GLU A 130 7.07 0.44 19.54
N GLU A 131 8.32 0.74 19.12
CA GLU A 131 9.36 1.10 20.06
C GLU A 131 9.16 2.51 20.62
N LEU A 132 8.77 3.46 19.76
CA LEU A 132 8.52 4.84 20.17
C LEU A 132 7.27 4.97 21.04
N GLU A 133 6.23 4.17 20.81
CA GLU A 133 4.99 4.18 21.60
C GLU A 133 5.26 3.98 23.11
N LYS A 134 6.28 3.21 23.46
CA LYS A 134 6.67 2.99 24.88
C LYS A 134 7.05 4.27 25.61
N TYR A 135 7.42 5.32 24.88
CA TYR A 135 7.89 6.60 25.43
C TYR A 135 6.93 7.75 25.13
N ALA A 136 5.81 7.49 24.48
CA ALA A 136 4.86 8.53 24.07
C ALA A 136 4.24 9.28 25.25
N GLU A 137 3.96 8.60 26.37
CA GLU A 137 3.39 9.24 27.55
C GLU A 137 4.41 10.16 28.26
N GLN A 138 5.68 9.82 28.21
CA GLN A 138 6.74 10.51 28.94
C GLN A 138 7.45 11.58 28.10
N SER A 139 7.25 11.61 26.79
CA SER A 139 8.02 12.45 25.88
C SER A 139 7.16 13.08 24.80
N GLU A 140 7.08 14.41 24.84
CA GLU A 140 6.30 15.19 23.88
C GLU A 140 6.84 15.08 22.45
N ILE A 141 8.16 15.12 22.26
CA ILE A 141 8.77 14.94 20.94
C ILE A 141 8.41 13.58 20.33
N VAL A 142 8.30 12.54 21.14
CA VAL A 142 7.90 11.20 20.67
C VAL A 142 6.45 11.21 20.18
N ARG A 143 5.53 11.88 20.88
CA ARG A 143 4.14 12.04 20.41
C ARG A 143 4.08 12.74 19.05
N TYR A 144 4.83 13.85 18.89
CA TYR A 144 4.90 14.56 17.60
C TYR A 144 5.52 13.70 16.50
N LEU A 145 6.55 12.92 16.79
CA LEU A 145 7.16 12.01 15.82
C LEU A 145 6.22 10.89 15.36
N LEU A 146 5.47 10.31 16.29
CA LEU A 146 4.45 9.30 15.93
C LEU A 146 3.34 9.91 15.08
N ARG A 147 2.86 11.11 15.42
CA ARG A 147 1.87 11.85 14.62
C ARG A 147 2.44 12.22 13.26
N TYR A 148 3.65 12.75 13.20
CA TYR A 148 4.35 13.08 11.96
C TYR A 148 4.44 11.86 11.03
N ARG A 149 4.89 10.72 11.50
CA ARG A 149 5.01 9.50 10.69
C ARG A 149 3.67 9.02 10.15
N LYS A 150 2.63 9.08 10.97
CA LYS A 150 1.27 8.71 10.57
C LYS A 150 0.78 9.60 9.42
N ILE A 151 0.91 10.91 9.57
CA ILE A 151 0.48 11.87 8.56
C ILE A 151 1.40 11.81 7.33
N GLN A 152 2.71 11.71 7.49
CA GLN A 152 3.66 11.59 6.38
C GLN A 152 3.36 10.37 5.50
N LYS A 153 3.04 9.23 6.10
CA LYS A 153 2.64 8.03 5.36
C LYS A 153 1.34 8.25 4.59
N LEU A 154 0.35 8.89 5.23
CA LEU A 154 -0.92 9.23 4.58
C LEU A 154 -0.70 10.14 3.37
N VAL A 155 0.05 11.23 3.56
CA VAL A 155 0.36 12.22 2.52
C VAL A 155 1.11 11.58 1.37
N SER A 156 2.23 10.92 1.64
CA SER A 156 3.08 10.36 0.59
C SER A 156 2.40 9.25 -0.20
N THR A 157 1.60 8.42 0.46
CA THR A 157 0.98 7.25 -0.20
C THR A 157 -0.30 7.62 -0.94
N TYR A 158 -1.19 8.40 -0.31
CA TYR A 158 -2.55 8.59 -0.81
C TYR A 158 -2.81 9.98 -1.36
N ILE A 159 -2.11 11.02 -0.89
CA ILE A 159 -2.31 12.37 -1.39
C ILE A 159 -1.37 12.62 -2.58
N ASP A 160 -0.08 12.67 -2.30
CA ASP A 160 0.93 12.95 -3.33
C ASP A 160 1.09 11.78 -4.30
N GLY A 161 0.92 10.54 -3.81
CA GLY A 161 0.95 9.34 -4.62
C GLY A 161 -0.22 9.22 -5.61
N PHE A 162 -1.39 9.77 -5.29
CA PHE A 162 -2.56 9.71 -6.18
C PHE A 162 -2.58 10.83 -7.23
N LYS A 163 -2.12 12.04 -6.88
CA LYS A 163 -2.14 13.20 -7.78
C LYS A 163 -1.66 12.92 -9.21
N PRO A 164 -0.49 12.29 -9.42
CA PRO A 164 0.00 12.02 -10.78
C PRO A 164 -0.78 10.91 -11.51
N LEU A 165 -1.60 10.15 -10.78
CA LEU A 165 -2.36 9.01 -11.31
C LEU A 165 -3.82 9.34 -11.58
N ILE A 166 -4.23 10.60 -11.35
CA ILE A 166 -5.59 11.05 -11.63
C ILE A 166 -5.69 11.44 -13.10
N VAL A 167 -6.56 10.75 -13.82
CA VAL A 167 -6.90 11.05 -15.22
C VAL A 167 -8.39 11.34 -15.30
N GLU A 168 -8.78 12.50 -15.81
CA GLU A 168 -10.18 12.93 -15.94
C GLU A 168 -11.01 12.76 -14.64
N GLY A 169 -10.41 13.06 -13.50
CA GLY A 169 -11.05 12.96 -12.19
C GLY A 169 -11.22 11.52 -11.69
N ARG A 170 -10.49 10.57 -12.25
CA ARG A 170 -10.51 9.15 -11.87
C ARG A 170 -9.12 8.64 -11.56
N VAL A 171 -9.05 7.71 -10.64
CA VAL A 171 -7.85 6.94 -10.31
C VAL A 171 -7.99 5.55 -10.92
N HIS A 172 -7.01 5.17 -11.73
CA HIS A 172 -6.95 3.84 -12.35
C HIS A 172 -5.85 3.03 -11.66
N THR A 173 -6.24 1.93 -11.05
CA THR A 173 -5.30 0.96 -10.45
C THR A 173 -5.11 -0.21 -11.41
N THR A 174 -4.10 -1.01 -11.19
CA THR A 174 -3.91 -2.30 -11.85
C THR A 174 -4.19 -3.43 -10.86
N TYR A 175 -5.05 -4.36 -11.23
CA TYR A 175 -5.36 -5.55 -10.44
C TYR A 175 -4.53 -6.75 -10.91
N ASN A 176 -3.85 -7.42 -9.97
CA ASN A 176 -3.09 -8.63 -10.26
C ASN A 176 -3.78 -9.86 -9.64
N GLN A 177 -4.01 -10.88 -10.47
CA GLN A 177 -4.60 -12.16 -10.04
C GLN A 177 -3.54 -13.14 -9.50
N SER A 178 -2.30 -13.05 -9.96
CA SER A 178 -1.25 -14.05 -9.71
C SER A 178 -0.24 -13.69 -8.64
N ASN A 179 -0.36 -12.51 -7.99
CA ASN A 179 0.65 -12.06 -7.01
C ASN A 179 0.51 -12.69 -5.63
N THR A 180 -0.61 -13.32 -5.32
CA THR A 180 -0.86 -13.93 -4.02
C THR A 180 -1.03 -15.45 -4.15
N GLN A 181 -0.50 -16.20 -3.21
CA GLN A 181 -0.67 -17.66 -3.16
C GLN A 181 -2.08 -18.07 -2.71
N THR A 182 -2.87 -17.15 -2.19
CA THR A 182 -4.19 -17.42 -1.60
C THR A 182 -5.35 -17.21 -2.58
N GLY A 183 -5.09 -16.84 -3.84
CA GLY A 183 -6.11 -16.47 -4.81
C GLY A 183 -6.74 -15.08 -4.58
N ARG A 184 -6.24 -14.29 -3.62
CA ARG A 184 -6.68 -12.89 -3.46
C ARG A 184 -6.12 -12.02 -4.57
N LEU A 185 -6.89 -11.04 -5.00
CA LEU A 185 -6.41 -9.98 -5.88
C LEU A 185 -5.47 -9.04 -5.11
N SER A 186 -4.50 -8.47 -5.80
CA SER A 186 -3.74 -7.33 -5.30
C SER A 186 -3.93 -6.12 -6.21
N SER A 187 -3.83 -4.92 -5.65
CA SER A 187 -3.99 -3.65 -6.35
C SER A 187 -2.67 -2.87 -6.28
N VAL A 188 -2.21 -2.35 -7.43
CA VAL A 188 -0.97 -1.59 -7.52
C VAL A 188 -1.15 -0.37 -8.44
N ASN A 189 -0.33 0.65 -8.24
CA ASN A 189 -0.25 1.87 -9.07
C ASN A 189 -1.58 2.62 -9.27
N PRO A 190 -2.27 3.05 -8.19
CA PRO A 190 -1.94 2.96 -6.77
C PRO A 190 -2.55 1.73 -6.11
N ASN A 191 -2.05 1.37 -4.92
CA ASN A 191 -2.70 0.35 -4.10
C ASN A 191 -3.94 0.93 -3.40
N LEU A 192 -5.13 0.58 -3.87
CA LEU A 192 -6.42 1.02 -3.31
C LEU A 192 -6.91 0.12 -2.17
N GLN A 193 -6.32 -1.05 -1.95
CA GLN A 193 -6.76 -2.00 -0.92
C GLN A 193 -6.27 -1.64 0.49
N ASN A 194 -5.23 -0.80 0.60
CA ASN A 194 -4.60 -0.47 1.88
C ASN A 194 -5.05 0.89 2.45
N ILE A 195 -6.13 1.49 1.94
CA ILE A 195 -6.69 2.74 2.45
C ILE A 195 -7.16 2.53 3.89
N PRO A 196 -6.66 3.30 4.87
CA PRO A 196 -7.01 3.10 6.27
C PRO A 196 -8.52 3.25 6.53
N ILE A 197 -9.07 2.39 7.40
CA ILE A 197 -10.50 2.45 7.79
C ILE A 197 -10.66 2.95 9.23
N ARG A 198 -9.73 2.54 10.11
CA ARG A 198 -9.89 2.71 11.56
C ARG A 198 -9.53 4.11 12.05
N THR A 199 -8.72 4.84 11.29
CA THR A 199 -8.28 6.19 11.67
C THR A 199 -9.23 7.26 11.13
N GLU A 200 -9.30 8.40 11.80
CA GLU A 200 -10.12 9.54 11.37
C GLU A 200 -9.68 10.03 9.99
N GLU A 201 -8.38 10.20 9.79
CA GLU A 201 -7.78 10.63 8.53
C GLU A 201 -8.08 9.65 7.38
N GLY A 202 -8.08 8.36 7.68
CA GLY A 202 -8.45 7.33 6.70
C GLY A 202 -9.93 7.40 6.32
N ARG A 203 -10.81 7.68 7.29
CA ARG A 203 -12.24 7.90 7.02
C ARG A 203 -12.47 9.18 6.21
N GLU A 204 -11.74 10.27 6.50
CA GLU A 204 -11.79 11.48 5.68
C GLU A 204 -11.30 11.20 4.25
N LEU A 205 -10.18 10.48 4.09
CA LEU A 205 -9.65 10.09 2.78
C LEU A 205 -10.67 9.26 1.96
N ARG A 206 -11.39 8.36 2.60
CA ARG A 206 -12.41 7.53 1.92
C ARG A 206 -13.56 8.36 1.37
N LYS A 207 -13.91 9.47 1.98
CA LYS A 207 -14.96 10.39 1.48
C LYS A 207 -14.60 11.06 0.16
N LEU A 208 -13.32 11.04 -0.23
CA LEU A 208 -12.88 11.56 -1.52
C LEU A 208 -13.30 10.68 -2.70
N PHE A 209 -13.62 9.40 -2.46
CA PHE A 209 -14.08 8.49 -3.50
C PHE A 209 -15.58 8.64 -3.69
N LEU A 210 -15.97 8.97 -4.93
CA LEU A 210 -17.34 9.30 -5.28
C LEU A 210 -17.92 8.29 -6.27
N ALA A 211 -19.23 8.08 -6.19
CA ALA A 211 -19.96 7.48 -7.30
C ALA A 211 -19.97 8.42 -8.51
N SER A 212 -20.07 7.88 -9.72
CA SER A 212 -20.37 8.67 -10.90
C SER A 212 -21.78 9.25 -10.78
N GLU A 213 -22.05 10.33 -11.51
CA GLU A 213 -23.38 10.96 -11.52
C GLU A 213 -24.46 9.94 -11.89
N GLY A 214 -25.57 9.94 -11.17
CA GLY A 214 -26.66 8.99 -11.33
C GLY A 214 -26.38 7.58 -10.78
N ASN A 215 -25.22 7.32 -10.17
CA ASN A 215 -24.85 6.04 -9.58
C ASN A 215 -24.67 6.15 -8.05
N VAL A 216 -24.59 4.98 -7.42
CA VAL A 216 -24.30 4.86 -5.98
C VAL A 216 -23.11 3.90 -5.78
N LEU A 217 -22.40 4.07 -4.68
CA LEU A 217 -21.42 3.09 -4.22
C LEU A 217 -22.15 2.00 -3.44
N ILE A 218 -21.89 0.76 -3.79
CA ILE A 218 -22.40 -0.41 -3.08
C ILE A 218 -21.22 -1.13 -2.44
N ASP A 219 -21.30 -1.38 -1.14
CA ASP A 219 -20.35 -2.20 -0.39
C ASP A 219 -21.04 -3.49 0.05
N ALA A 220 -20.48 -4.63 -0.38
CA ALA A 220 -21.00 -5.94 -0.03
C ALA A 220 -19.83 -6.88 0.32
N ASP A 221 -19.83 -7.41 1.52
CA ASP A 221 -18.78 -8.30 2.02
C ASP A 221 -19.39 -9.50 2.78
N TYR A 222 -18.75 -10.66 2.64
CA TYR A 222 -19.13 -11.85 3.40
C TYR A 222 -18.62 -11.74 4.84
N SER A 223 -19.55 -11.76 5.81
CA SER A 223 -19.16 -11.75 7.22
C SER A 223 -18.47 -13.04 7.63
N GLN A 224 -17.20 -12.94 8.06
CA GLN A 224 -16.42 -14.02 8.65
C GLN A 224 -16.36 -15.30 7.79
N ILE A 225 -16.17 -15.14 6.47
CA ILE A 225 -16.22 -16.28 5.53
C ILE A 225 -15.19 -17.35 5.86
N GLU A 226 -13.99 -16.95 6.27
CA GLU A 226 -12.91 -17.90 6.62
C GLU A 226 -13.29 -18.74 7.85
N LEU A 227 -13.91 -18.14 8.86
CA LEU A 227 -14.36 -18.86 10.07
C LEU A 227 -15.53 -19.80 9.76
N ARG A 228 -16.40 -19.40 8.81
CA ARG A 228 -17.52 -20.26 8.37
C ARG A 228 -17.00 -21.49 7.62
N LEU A 229 -16.01 -21.29 6.76
CA LEU A 229 -15.34 -22.40 6.07
C LEU A 229 -14.61 -23.30 7.04
N LEU A 230 -13.85 -22.74 7.98
CA LEU A 230 -13.17 -23.53 9.03
C LEU A 230 -14.14 -24.34 9.88
N ALA A 231 -15.32 -23.80 10.18
CA ALA A 231 -16.33 -24.52 10.95
C ALA A 231 -17.04 -25.63 10.14
N HIS A 232 -16.96 -25.57 8.80
CA HIS A 232 -17.52 -26.58 7.92
C HIS A 232 -16.61 -27.83 7.80
N PHE A 233 -15.29 -27.64 7.85
CA PHE A 233 -14.28 -28.72 7.82
C PHE A 233 -14.03 -29.30 9.21
#